data_4d1b934b60ca8597adab824a3a6f5d96
#
_entry.id   4d1b934b60ca8597adab824a3a6f5d96
#
_cell.length_a   1.000
_cell.length_b   1.000
_cell.length_c   1.000
_cell.angle_alpha   90.00
_cell.angle_beta   90.00
_cell.angle_gamma   90.00
#
_symmetry.space_group_name_H-M   'P 1'
#
loop_
_entity.id
_entity.type
_entity.pdbx_description
1 polymer ?
#
loop_
_entity_poly.entity_id
_entity_poly.type
_entity_poly.pdbx_seq_one_letter_code
_entity_poly.pdbx_strand_id
1 'polypeptide(L)'
;MAFYYEIQPSLALRQYVRQYRFMYLSFADGTLPPAKAYPPRPEITLSFYPRDTEKINYDDGRLINPVRSALIGQQNIVSHRHVGKEFLMFQVVFQPGGLYRLTGIPTIELNNQYFDAEMIFGKELKLLNERLNSVEDFSIIEVLVEEFLISLVSKNKYDIRPVDKVGIVMLNNINSYSLDWLAREACLSLKQFERNFNERIGINPKYFARIVRFDKAFRMKNAFPHKDWLSIALECGYYDYQHLVRDYKEFTSMTPANFYRQDTESPERKFGIVET
;
A
#
# COMPACT_ATOMS: atom_id res chain seq x y z
N MET A 1 14.11 -20.01 -3.78
CA MET A 1 13.79 -19.71 -2.38
C MET A 1 12.83 -18.53 -2.36
N ALA A 2 11.79 -18.54 -1.51
CA ALA A 2 10.89 -17.39 -1.41
C ALA A 2 10.33 -17.29 0.01
N PHE A 3 10.06 -16.07 0.46
CA PHE A 3 9.31 -15.80 1.68
C PHE A 3 8.52 -14.50 1.56
N TYR A 4 7.44 -14.42 2.32
CA TYR A 4 6.68 -13.20 2.57
C TYR A 4 6.19 -13.23 4.01
N TYR A 5 6.40 -12.14 4.72
CA TYR A 5 5.82 -11.96 6.05
C TYR A 5 5.61 -10.49 6.37
N GLU A 6 4.70 -10.24 7.27
CA GLU A 6 4.38 -8.92 7.78
C GLU A 6 4.90 -8.79 9.21
N ILE A 7 5.53 -7.64 9.51
CA ILE A 7 6.15 -7.35 10.80
C ILE A 7 5.46 -6.14 11.41
N GLN A 8 5.23 -6.17 12.72
CA GLN A 8 4.72 -5.03 13.45
C GLN A 8 5.86 -4.05 13.77
N PRO A 9 5.68 -2.75 13.55
CA PRO A 9 6.70 -1.77 13.90
C PRO A 9 6.91 -1.68 15.41
N SER A 10 8.07 -1.17 15.82
CA SER A 10 8.37 -0.85 17.21
C SER A 10 7.34 0.13 17.81
N LEU A 11 7.19 0.14 19.13
CA LEU A 11 6.22 0.99 19.82
C LEU A 11 6.36 2.48 19.46
N ALA A 12 7.58 2.93 19.21
CA ALA A 12 7.86 4.31 18.83
C ALA A 12 7.25 4.69 17.46
N LEU A 13 7.10 3.70 16.56
CA LEU A 13 6.67 3.91 15.18
C LEU A 13 5.20 3.54 14.91
N ARG A 14 4.53 2.77 15.77
CA ARG A 14 3.15 2.26 15.54
C ARG A 14 2.11 3.34 15.25
N GLN A 15 2.32 4.55 15.71
CA GLN A 15 1.41 5.65 15.40
C GLN A 15 1.59 6.23 13.99
N TYR A 16 2.68 5.90 13.31
CA TYR A 16 3.02 6.38 11.95
C TYR A 16 2.98 5.26 10.93
N VAL A 17 3.42 4.07 11.33
CA VAL A 17 3.57 2.88 10.50
C VAL A 17 2.56 1.84 10.94
N ARG A 18 1.82 1.28 9.98
CA ARG A 18 0.85 0.21 10.20
C ARG A 18 1.55 -1.14 10.35
N GLN A 19 2.44 -1.43 9.42
CA GLN A 19 3.20 -2.67 9.34
C GLN A 19 4.37 -2.52 8.37
N TYR A 20 5.32 -3.45 8.44
CA TYR A 20 6.28 -3.71 7.40
C TYR A 20 5.87 -4.94 6.61
N ARG A 21 6.22 -4.97 5.32
CA ARG A 21 6.15 -6.16 4.49
C ARG A 21 7.54 -6.50 4.01
N PHE A 22 7.91 -7.76 4.16
CA PHE A 22 9.18 -8.27 3.72
C PHE A 22 8.95 -9.39 2.73
N MET A 23 9.42 -9.24 1.51
CA MET A 23 9.26 -10.20 0.42
C MET A 23 10.59 -10.50 -0.23
N TYR A 24 10.89 -11.76 -0.39
CA TYR A 24 12.00 -12.25 -1.19
C TYR A 24 11.51 -13.30 -2.18
N LEU A 25 11.85 -13.15 -3.44
CA LEU A 25 11.55 -14.10 -4.50
C LEU A 25 12.81 -14.33 -5.32
N SER A 26 13.25 -15.58 -5.41
CA SER A 26 14.38 -15.99 -6.25
C SER A 26 13.89 -16.98 -7.28
N PHE A 27 13.97 -16.60 -8.56
CA PHE A 27 13.55 -17.40 -9.69
C PHE A 27 14.77 -18.11 -10.30
N ALA A 28 14.75 -19.45 -10.27
CA ALA A 28 15.74 -20.27 -10.94
C ALA A 28 15.59 -20.18 -12.48
N ASP A 29 16.68 -20.36 -13.20
CA ASP A 29 16.72 -20.71 -14.62
C ASP A 29 16.20 -19.70 -15.66
N GLY A 30 16.70 -18.49 -15.62
CA GLY A 30 16.67 -17.63 -16.82
C GLY A 30 15.31 -17.11 -17.30
N THR A 31 14.21 -17.61 -16.77
CA THR A 31 12.86 -17.12 -17.11
C THR A 31 12.51 -15.90 -16.25
N LEU A 32 12.14 -14.80 -16.91
CA LEU A 32 11.56 -13.66 -16.21
C LEU A 32 10.19 -14.05 -15.65
N PRO A 33 9.89 -13.66 -14.39
CA PRO A 33 8.57 -13.88 -13.82
C PRO A 33 7.49 -13.10 -14.60
N PRO A 34 6.24 -13.57 -14.60
CA PRO A 34 5.13 -12.81 -15.18
C PRO A 34 4.91 -11.51 -14.42
N ALA A 35 4.29 -10.56 -15.08
CA ALA A 35 3.86 -9.32 -14.41
C ALA A 35 2.79 -9.62 -13.36
N LYS A 36 2.88 -8.94 -12.20
CA LYS A 36 1.81 -8.92 -11.21
C LYS A 36 0.89 -7.74 -11.46
N ALA A 37 -0.41 -7.99 -11.63
CA ALA A 37 -1.42 -6.94 -11.57
C ALA A 37 -1.63 -6.54 -10.10
N TYR A 38 -1.24 -5.33 -9.74
CA TYR A 38 -1.32 -4.81 -8.39
C TYR A 38 -2.50 -3.82 -8.29
N PRO A 39 -3.59 -4.21 -7.63
CA PRO A 39 -4.79 -3.39 -7.55
C PRO A 39 -4.62 -2.26 -6.52
N PRO A 40 -5.50 -1.24 -6.53
CA PRO A 40 -5.54 -0.22 -5.48
C PRO A 40 -5.65 -0.82 -4.09
N ARG A 41 -4.89 -0.25 -3.15
CA ARG A 41 -4.94 -0.57 -1.72
C ARG A 41 -5.05 0.71 -0.91
N PRO A 42 -5.69 0.68 0.26
CA PRO A 42 -5.83 1.87 1.11
C PRO A 42 -4.52 2.13 1.87
N GLU A 43 -3.47 2.52 1.16
CA GLU A 43 -2.14 2.67 1.74
C GLU A 43 -1.24 3.62 0.94
N ILE A 44 -0.34 4.26 1.66
CA ILE A 44 0.84 4.95 1.16
C ILE A 44 2.04 4.17 1.66
N THR A 45 3.05 3.95 0.82
CA THR A 45 4.18 3.10 1.18
C THR A 45 5.52 3.70 0.81
N LEU A 46 6.54 3.35 1.60
CA LEU A 46 7.94 3.56 1.27
C LEU A 46 8.59 2.18 1.08
N SER A 47 8.99 1.88 -0.14
CA SER A 47 9.55 0.58 -0.53
C SER A 47 11.04 0.69 -0.78
N PHE A 48 11.80 -0.29 -0.31
CA PHE A 48 13.24 -0.45 -0.53
C PHE A 48 13.50 -1.73 -1.32
N TYR A 49 14.41 -1.66 -2.28
CA TYR A 49 14.78 -2.77 -3.16
C TYR A 49 16.28 -3.05 -3.09
N PRO A 50 16.75 -3.79 -2.08
CA PRO A 50 18.18 -4.05 -1.87
C PRO A 50 18.84 -4.96 -2.91
N ARG A 51 18.06 -5.60 -3.76
CA ARG A 51 18.51 -6.45 -4.88
C ARG A 51 17.89 -5.94 -6.18
N ASP A 52 17.30 -6.83 -6.98
CA ASP A 52 16.62 -6.41 -8.20
C ASP A 52 15.44 -5.48 -7.88
N THR A 53 15.32 -4.44 -8.68
CA THR A 53 14.22 -3.47 -8.60
C THR A 53 13.00 -3.93 -9.39
N GLU A 54 11.89 -3.21 -9.24
CA GLU A 54 10.70 -3.45 -10.07
C GLU A 54 10.56 -2.40 -11.19
N LYS A 55 10.02 -2.84 -12.34
CA LYS A 55 9.49 -1.97 -13.38
C LYS A 55 7.98 -1.96 -13.28
N ILE A 56 7.37 -0.80 -13.44
CA ILE A 56 5.93 -0.66 -13.31
C ILE A 56 5.38 -0.02 -14.58
N ASN A 57 4.33 -0.60 -15.11
CA ASN A 57 3.56 0.00 -16.19
C ASN A 57 2.07 0.06 -15.83
N TYR A 58 1.40 1.01 -16.44
CA TYR A 58 -0.03 1.21 -16.33
C TYR A 58 -0.71 0.99 -17.68
N ASP A 59 -2.00 0.69 -17.67
CA ASP A 59 -2.79 0.48 -18.89
C ASP A 59 -2.88 1.74 -19.77
N ASP A 60 -2.66 2.93 -19.20
CA ASP A 60 -2.61 4.20 -19.90
C ASP A 60 -1.26 4.49 -20.59
N GLY A 61 -0.32 3.57 -20.55
CA GLY A 61 1.00 3.65 -21.18
C GLY A 61 2.08 4.31 -20.31
N ARG A 62 1.77 4.77 -19.10
CA ARG A 62 2.80 5.29 -18.18
C ARG A 62 3.76 4.16 -17.78
N LEU A 63 5.05 4.52 -17.78
CA LEU A 63 6.14 3.64 -17.33
C LEU A 63 6.88 4.31 -16.18
N ILE A 64 7.14 3.55 -15.12
CA ILE A 64 7.97 3.99 -13.99
C ILE A 64 9.32 3.28 -14.10
N ASN A 65 10.37 4.08 -14.16
CA ASN A 65 11.72 3.56 -14.18
C ASN A 65 12.08 2.92 -12.82
N PRO A 66 12.91 1.87 -12.83
CA PRO A 66 13.41 1.25 -11.61
C PRO A 66 14.17 2.25 -10.72
N VAL A 67 13.87 2.21 -9.42
CA VAL A 67 14.56 2.99 -8.38
C VAL A 67 14.95 2.09 -7.22
N ARG A 68 15.97 2.46 -6.45
CA ARG A 68 16.40 1.68 -5.27
C ARG A 68 15.42 1.77 -4.10
N SER A 69 14.70 2.87 -4.03
CA SER A 69 13.60 3.05 -3.08
C SER A 69 12.54 3.96 -3.68
N ALA A 70 11.28 3.63 -3.42
CA ALA A 70 10.13 4.34 -3.96
C ALA A 70 9.19 4.82 -2.86
N LEU A 71 8.84 6.11 -2.85
CA LEU A 71 7.68 6.63 -2.13
C LEU A 71 6.47 6.52 -3.05
N ILE A 72 5.51 5.68 -2.67
CA ILE A 72 4.34 5.35 -3.46
C ILE A 72 3.12 5.94 -2.78
N GLY A 73 2.49 6.90 -3.43
CA GLY A 73 1.26 7.51 -2.94
C GLY A 73 0.05 6.59 -3.07
N GLN A 74 -1.11 7.06 -2.60
CA GLN A 74 -2.36 6.32 -2.74
C GLN A 74 -2.63 6.04 -4.22
N GLN A 75 -2.72 4.76 -4.58
CA GLN A 75 -3.08 4.35 -5.93
C GLN A 75 -4.60 4.14 -6.02
N ASN A 76 -5.20 4.49 -7.15
CA ASN A 76 -6.62 4.30 -7.42
C ASN A 76 -6.90 3.54 -8.73
N ILE A 77 -5.85 3.10 -9.42
CA ILE A 77 -5.88 2.28 -10.62
C ILE A 77 -4.90 1.13 -10.51
N VAL A 78 -5.14 0.05 -11.24
CA VAL A 78 -4.23 -1.10 -11.31
C VAL A 78 -2.89 -0.70 -11.93
N SER A 79 -1.80 -1.26 -11.41
CA SER A 79 -0.48 -1.20 -12.00
C SER A 79 0.05 -2.62 -12.26
N HIS A 80 0.91 -2.77 -13.28
CA HIS A 80 1.54 -4.04 -13.61
C HIS A 80 3.01 -3.97 -13.22
N ARG A 81 3.40 -4.83 -12.28
CA ARG A 81 4.74 -4.85 -11.69
C ARG A 81 5.54 -6.02 -12.24
N HIS A 82 6.71 -5.71 -12.77
CA HIS A 82 7.67 -6.67 -13.28
C HIS A 82 8.89 -6.67 -12.37
N VAL A 83 9.11 -7.77 -11.69
CA VAL A 83 10.25 -7.95 -10.79
C VAL A 83 11.40 -8.66 -11.49
N GLY A 84 12.62 -8.47 -10.99
CA GLY A 84 13.81 -9.18 -11.46
C GLY A 84 13.88 -10.63 -10.95
N LYS A 85 15.03 -11.28 -11.21
CA LYS A 85 15.25 -12.69 -10.83
C LYS A 85 15.48 -12.88 -9.34
N GLU A 86 16.12 -11.91 -8.71
CA GLU A 86 16.41 -11.90 -7.28
C GLU A 86 15.74 -10.68 -6.63
N PHE A 87 14.44 -10.76 -6.48
CA PHE A 87 13.63 -9.66 -5.96
C PHE A 87 13.57 -9.69 -4.44
N LEU A 88 14.11 -8.63 -3.82
CA LEU A 88 14.04 -8.40 -2.38
C LEU A 88 13.38 -7.04 -2.14
N MET A 89 12.28 -7.03 -1.42
CA MET A 89 11.54 -5.82 -1.05
C MET A 89 11.33 -5.75 0.45
N PHE A 90 11.70 -4.62 1.04
CA PHE A 90 11.24 -4.21 2.36
C PHE A 90 10.33 -2.99 2.21
N GLN A 91 9.09 -3.09 2.65
CA GLN A 91 8.08 -2.06 2.45
C GLN A 91 7.52 -1.57 3.79
N VAL A 92 7.60 -0.26 4.00
CA VAL A 92 6.95 0.46 5.10
C VAL A 92 5.54 0.84 4.65
N VAL A 93 4.53 0.36 5.33
CA VAL A 93 3.13 0.72 5.09
C VAL A 93 2.70 1.72 6.15
N PHE A 94 2.40 2.94 5.74
CA PHE A 94 2.03 3.99 6.70
C PHE A 94 0.60 3.85 7.21
N GLN A 95 0.38 4.30 8.45
CA GLN A 95 -0.97 4.57 8.95
C GLN A 95 -1.62 5.71 8.15
N PRO A 96 -2.96 5.76 8.02
CA PRO A 96 -3.64 6.96 7.52
C PRO A 96 -3.12 8.23 8.22
N GLY A 97 -2.63 9.19 7.44
CA GLY A 97 -1.99 10.41 7.95
C GLY A 97 -0.55 10.22 8.48
N GLY A 98 -0.02 8.99 8.54
CA GLY A 98 1.31 8.69 9.11
C GLY A 98 2.44 9.35 8.33
N LEU A 99 2.45 9.26 7.00
CA LEU A 99 3.46 9.91 6.17
C LEU A 99 3.42 11.43 6.31
N TYR A 100 2.21 12.04 6.25
CA TYR A 100 2.05 13.48 6.46
C TYR A 100 2.65 13.92 7.79
N ARG A 101 2.39 13.17 8.86
CA ARG A 101 2.93 13.47 10.20
C ARG A 101 4.45 13.34 10.28
N LEU A 102 5.05 12.46 9.49
CA LEU A 102 6.51 12.30 9.43
C LEU A 102 7.20 13.36 8.56
N THR A 103 6.53 13.88 7.54
CA THR A 103 7.20 14.67 6.51
C THR A 103 6.61 16.06 6.30
N GLY A 104 5.34 16.26 6.65
CA GLY A 104 4.58 17.46 6.30
C GLY A 104 4.17 17.53 4.83
N ILE A 105 4.51 16.53 4.02
CA ILE A 105 4.16 16.50 2.59
C ILE A 105 2.65 16.27 2.46
N PRO A 106 1.90 17.15 1.77
CA PRO A 106 0.50 16.93 1.46
C PRO A 106 0.35 15.65 0.63
N THR A 107 -0.27 14.63 1.21
CA THR A 107 -0.30 13.30 0.56
C THR A 107 -1.17 13.25 -0.69
N ILE A 108 -2.04 14.26 -0.89
CA ILE A 108 -2.79 14.42 -2.15
C ILE A 108 -1.87 14.63 -3.36
N GLU A 109 -0.70 15.24 -3.17
CA GLU A 109 0.29 15.47 -4.23
C GLU A 109 0.96 14.16 -4.69
N LEU A 110 0.87 13.12 -3.87
CA LEU A 110 1.45 11.80 -4.15
C LEU A 110 0.46 10.85 -4.85
N ASN A 111 -0.79 11.26 -5.04
CA ASN A 111 -1.84 10.39 -5.56
C ASN A 111 -1.52 9.86 -6.96
N ASN A 112 -1.56 8.54 -7.15
CA ASN A 112 -1.15 7.82 -8.37
C ASN A 112 0.29 8.13 -8.83
N GLN A 113 1.18 8.49 -7.90
CA GLN A 113 2.58 8.77 -8.19
C GLN A 113 3.50 7.75 -7.53
N TYR A 114 4.65 7.54 -8.18
CA TYR A 114 5.82 6.86 -7.68
C TYR A 114 6.98 7.84 -7.75
N PHE A 115 7.53 8.17 -6.61
CA PHE A 115 8.69 9.05 -6.52
C PHE A 115 9.93 8.26 -6.15
N ASP A 116 11.06 8.59 -6.75
CA ASP A 116 12.34 8.18 -6.21
C ASP A 116 12.49 8.77 -4.79
N ALA A 117 12.50 7.90 -3.80
CA ALA A 117 12.52 8.34 -2.40
C ALA A 117 13.81 9.09 -2.04
N GLU A 118 14.93 8.84 -2.75
CA GLU A 118 16.17 9.60 -2.56
C GLU A 118 15.99 11.08 -2.92
N MET A 119 15.13 11.40 -3.88
CA MET A 119 14.84 12.80 -4.25
C MET A 119 14.05 13.55 -3.16
N ILE A 120 13.30 12.81 -2.34
CA ILE A 120 12.47 13.37 -1.27
C ILE A 120 13.24 13.47 0.05
N PHE A 121 13.92 12.40 0.44
CA PHE A 121 14.59 12.29 1.74
C PHE A 121 16.09 12.60 1.67
N GLY A 122 16.65 12.79 0.46
CA GLY A 122 18.00 13.26 0.24
C GLY A 122 19.10 12.30 0.69
N LYS A 123 20.19 12.89 1.18
CA LYS A 123 21.43 12.16 1.49
C LYS A 123 21.26 11.03 2.51
N GLU A 124 20.39 11.21 3.48
CA GLU A 124 20.17 10.20 4.54
C GLU A 124 19.60 8.91 3.96
N LEU A 125 18.60 9.00 3.08
CA LEU A 125 18.02 7.83 2.44
C LEU A 125 18.97 7.20 1.43
N LYS A 126 19.76 8.01 0.72
CA LYS A 126 20.81 7.51 -0.18
C LYS A 126 21.81 6.64 0.56
N LEU A 127 22.32 7.10 1.71
CA LEU A 127 23.22 6.32 2.57
C LEU A 127 22.55 5.05 3.10
N LEU A 128 21.27 5.12 3.46
CA LEU A 128 20.51 3.93 3.86
C LEU A 128 20.44 2.92 2.70
N ASN A 129 20.10 3.34 1.49
CA ASN A 129 20.05 2.46 0.33
C ASN A 129 21.41 1.79 0.04
N GLU A 130 22.52 2.54 0.18
CA GLU A 130 23.88 1.99 0.03
C GLU A 130 24.17 0.89 1.08
N ARG A 131 23.77 1.12 2.33
CA ARG A 131 23.88 0.11 3.41
C ARG A 131 23.03 -1.11 3.12
N LEU A 132 21.76 -0.92 2.72
CA LEU A 132 20.83 -2.00 2.43
C LEU A 132 21.29 -2.89 1.27
N ASN A 133 21.93 -2.30 0.24
CA ASN A 133 22.46 -3.05 -0.91
C ASN A 133 23.63 -3.97 -0.52
N SER A 134 24.37 -3.64 0.54
CA SER A 134 25.51 -4.43 1.04
C SER A 134 25.12 -5.45 2.12
N VAL A 135 23.86 -5.49 2.56
CA VAL A 135 23.39 -6.39 3.61
C VAL A 135 23.33 -7.83 3.10
N GLU A 136 24.01 -8.75 3.78
CA GLU A 136 23.88 -10.20 3.57
C GLU A 136 22.86 -10.82 4.51
N ASP A 137 22.82 -10.37 5.75
CA ASP A 137 21.81 -10.79 6.74
C ASP A 137 20.57 -9.90 6.67
N PHE A 138 19.51 -10.40 6.08
CA PHE A 138 18.27 -9.65 5.86
C PHE A 138 17.57 -9.22 7.17
N SER A 139 17.89 -9.83 8.31
CA SER A 139 17.33 -9.44 9.61
C SER A 139 17.73 -8.02 10.03
N ILE A 140 18.82 -7.49 9.48
CA ILE A 140 19.32 -6.15 9.76
C ILE A 140 18.53 -5.06 9.02
N ILE A 141 17.84 -5.41 7.94
CA ILE A 141 17.11 -4.43 7.10
C ILE A 141 16.07 -3.68 7.91
N GLU A 142 15.28 -4.39 8.71
CA GLU A 142 14.26 -3.80 9.59
C GLU A 142 14.88 -2.76 10.53
N VAL A 143 15.97 -3.13 11.21
CA VAL A 143 16.67 -2.26 12.16
C VAL A 143 17.14 -0.97 11.48
N LEU A 144 17.78 -1.08 10.31
CA LEU A 144 18.27 0.07 9.57
C LEU A 144 17.16 1.01 9.11
N VAL A 145 16.04 0.44 8.66
CA VAL A 145 14.89 1.23 8.23
C VAL A 145 14.20 1.87 9.43
N GLU A 146 14.07 1.17 10.57
CA GLU A 146 13.52 1.76 11.79
C GLU A 146 14.37 2.91 12.33
N GLU A 147 15.71 2.79 12.33
CA GLU A 147 16.62 3.88 12.69
C GLU A 147 16.35 5.13 11.84
N PHE A 148 16.21 4.95 10.53
CA PHE A 148 15.89 6.05 9.63
C PHE A 148 14.53 6.69 9.96
N LEU A 149 13.47 5.88 10.14
CA LEU A 149 12.13 6.38 10.47
C LEU A 149 12.10 7.10 11.82
N ILE A 150 12.81 6.61 12.83
CA ILE A 150 12.94 7.26 14.15
C ILE A 150 13.65 8.61 13.99
N SER A 151 14.64 8.71 13.10
CA SER A 151 15.29 9.99 12.81
C SER A 151 14.30 11.03 12.23
N LEU A 152 13.35 10.56 11.38
CA LEU A 152 12.29 11.42 10.86
C LEU A 152 11.32 11.87 11.97
N VAL A 153 10.95 10.97 12.87
CA VAL A 153 10.10 11.30 14.03
C VAL A 153 10.74 12.42 14.88
N SER A 154 12.04 12.32 15.13
CA SER A 154 12.74 13.31 15.96
C SER A 154 12.82 14.70 15.32
N LYS A 155 12.79 14.80 14.00
CA LYS A 155 12.83 16.05 13.24
C LYS A 155 11.46 16.69 13.07
N ASN A 156 10.38 15.95 13.33
CA ASN A 156 9.04 16.34 12.94
C ASN A 156 8.18 16.79 14.11
N LYS A 157 7.30 17.78 13.84
CA LYS A 157 6.44 18.43 14.84
C LYS A 157 4.95 18.31 14.49
N TYR A 158 4.57 17.40 13.59
CA TYR A 158 3.15 17.28 13.22
C TYR A 158 2.43 16.27 14.10
N ASP A 159 1.53 16.79 14.95
CA ASP A 159 0.72 15.97 15.84
C ASP A 159 -0.36 15.17 15.12
N ILE A 160 -0.80 14.10 15.79
CA ILE A 160 -1.98 13.37 15.36
C ILE A 160 -3.22 14.24 15.49
N ARG A 161 -4.01 14.33 14.43
CA ARG A 161 -5.29 15.05 14.43
C ARG A 161 -6.46 14.07 14.43
N PRO A 162 -7.67 14.51 14.86
CA PRO A 162 -8.86 13.66 14.80
C PRO A 162 -9.12 13.04 13.42
N VAL A 163 -8.83 13.75 12.32
CA VAL A 163 -8.97 13.25 10.96
C VAL A 163 -8.09 12.02 10.68
N ASP A 164 -6.88 11.94 11.25
CA ASP A 164 -6.00 10.77 11.11
C ASP A 164 -6.61 9.56 11.83
N LYS A 165 -7.16 9.78 13.03
CA LYS A 165 -7.86 8.73 13.80
C LYS A 165 -9.09 8.23 13.06
N VAL A 166 -9.86 9.13 12.44
CA VAL A 166 -11.00 8.77 11.60
C VAL A 166 -10.54 7.92 10.40
N GLY A 167 -9.42 8.27 9.75
CA GLY A 167 -8.83 7.45 8.69
C GLY A 167 -8.49 6.02 9.15
N ILE A 168 -7.93 5.86 10.35
CA ILE A 168 -7.64 4.55 10.95
C ILE A 168 -8.96 3.78 11.25
N VAL A 169 -9.98 4.45 11.76
CA VAL A 169 -11.31 3.84 11.99
C VAL A 169 -11.90 3.34 10.67
N MET A 170 -11.86 4.15 9.61
CA MET A 170 -12.35 3.77 8.28
C MET A 170 -11.60 2.56 7.71
N LEU A 171 -10.29 2.48 7.93
CA LEU A 171 -9.45 1.38 7.46
C LEU A 171 -9.82 0.05 8.13
N ASN A 172 -10.14 0.07 9.44
CA ASN A 172 -10.35 -1.13 10.25
C ASN A 172 -11.82 -1.58 10.30
N ASN A 173 -12.77 -0.72 9.94
CA ASN A 173 -14.20 -1.02 10.03
C ASN A 173 -14.85 -1.01 8.65
N ILE A 174 -15.65 -2.07 8.40
CA ILE A 174 -16.41 -2.21 7.15
C ILE A 174 -17.68 -1.37 7.15
N ASN A 175 -18.14 -0.96 8.33
CA ASN A 175 -19.39 -0.24 8.46
C ASN A 175 -19.34 1.06 7.64
N SER A 176 -20.36 1.26 6.82
CA SER A 176 -20.52 2.49 6.05
C SER A 176 -20.93 3.61 7.00
N TYR A 177 -19.95 4.35 7.50
CA TYR A 177 -20.23 5.59 8.21
C TYR A 177 -20.63 6.69 7.23
N SER A 178 -21.63 7.51 7.61
CA SER A 178 -21.96 8.69 6.81
C SER A 178 -20.80 9.71 6.90
N LEU A 179 -20.59 10.48 5.83
CA LEU A 179 -19.59 11.54 5.83
C LEU A 179 -19.82 12.56 6.94
N ASP A 180 -21.08 12.86 7.25
CA ASP A 180 -21.44 13.78 8.34
C ASP A 180 -21.04 13.21 9.71
N TRP A 181 -21.19 11.91 9.91
CA TRP A 181 -20.73 11.25 11.14
C TRP A 181 -19.21 11.33 11.25
N LEU A 182 -18.47 10.99 10.19
CA LEU A 182 -17.00 11.04 10.14
C LEU A 182 -16.48 12.47 10.38
N ALA A 183 -17.14 13.48 9.81
CA ALA A 183 -16.79 14.90 10.03
C ALA A 183 -17.00 15.32 11.50
N ARG A 184 -18.10 14.89 12.12
CA ARG A 184 -18.35 15.14 13.55
C ARG A 184 -17.33 14.49 14.43
N GLU A 185 -16.96 13.24 14.19
CA GLU A 185 -15.89 12.53 14.92
C GLU A 185 -14.53 13.23 14.77
N ALA A 186 -14.30 13.86 13.62
CA ALA A 186 -13.11 14.67 13.37
C ALA A 186 -13.21 16.08 13.99
N CYS A 187 -14.33 16.47 14.62
CA CYS A 187 -14.63 17.82 15.12
C CYS A 187 -14.48 18.91 14.04
N LEU A 188 -14.92 18.61 12.80
CA LEU A 188 -14.81 19.47 11.64
C LEU A 188 -16.17 19.62 10.92
N SER A 189 -16.35 20.74 10.20
CA SER A 189 -17.41 20.80 9.19
C SER A 189 -17.08 19.81 8.04
N LEU A 190 -18.11 19.37 7.31
CA LEU A 190 -17.91 18.42 6.20
C LEU A 190 -16.84 18.89 5.20
N LYS A 191 -16.90 20.16 4.79
CA LYS A 191 -15.92 20.77 3.86
C LYS A 191 -14.48 20.79 4.42
N GLN A 192 -14.34 21.08 5.71
CA GLN A 192 -13.04 21.03 6.37
C GLN A 192 -12.52 19.61 6.52
N PHE A 193 -13.42 18.66 6.84
CA PHE A 193 -13.09 17.25 6.93
C PHE A 193 -12.56 16.72 5.59
N GLU A 194 -13.29 16.89 4.49
CA GLU A 194 -12.88 16.45 3.17
C GLU A 194 -11.52 17.05 2.76
N ARG A 195 -11.31 18.35 2.98
CA ARG A 195 -10.04 19.01 2.69
C ARG A 195 -8.88 18.44 3.50
N ASN A 196 -9.04 18.32 4.83
CA ASN A 196 -7.98 17.81 5.69
C ASN A 196 -7.71 16.32 5.44
N PHE A 197 -8.75 15.54 5.12
CA PHE A 197 -8.60 14.13 4.78
C PHE A 197 -7.80 13.96 3.48
N ASN A 198 -8.13 14.72 2.43
CA ASN A 198 -7.37 14.73 1.18
C ASN A 198 -5.90 15.12 1.40
N GLU A 199 -5.65 16.19 2.16
CA GLU A 199 -4.29 16.69 2.44
C GLU A 199 -3.45 15.65 3.17
N ARG A 200 -4.02 14.93 4.16
CA ARG A 200 -3.28 14.07 5.08
C ARG A 200 -3.29 12.59 4.70
N ILE A 201 -4.32 12.12 3.97
CA ILE A 201 -4.50 10.70 3.59
C ILE A 201 -4.39 10.50 2.08
N GLY A 202 -4.48 11.57 1.29
CA GLY A 202 -4.16 11.58 -0.13
C GLY A 202 -5.35 11.39 -1.07
N ILE A 203 -6.54 11.11 -0.55
CA ILE A 203 -7.73 10.85 -1.37
C ILE A 203 -8.99 11.25 -0.59
N ASN A 204 -10.10 11.53 -1.29
CA ASN A 204 -11.33 11.89 -0.59
C ASN A 204 -11.90 10.70 0.23
N PRO A 205 -12.60 11.00 1.35
CA PRO A 205 -13.05 9.96 2.29
C PRO A 205 -13.96 8.91 1.65
N LYS A 206 -14.84 9.33 0.75
CA LYS A 206 -15.78 8.42 0.07
C LYS A 206 -15.05 7.42 -0.82
N TYR A 207 -14.05 7.90 -1.54
CA TYR A 207 -13.25 7.05 -2.42
C TYR A 207 -12.33 6.13 -1.61
N PHE A 208 -11.74 6.63 -0.52
CA PHE A 208 -10.97 5.81 0.42
C PHE A 208 -11.80 4.64 0.98
N ALA A 209 -13.04 4.89 1.42
CA ALA A 209 -13.95 3.84 1.87
C ALA A 209 -14.24 2.78 0.80
N ARG A 210 -14.33 3.18 -0.48
CA ARG A 210 -14.50 2.24 -1.60
C ARG A 210 -13.28 1.36 -1.79
N ILE A 211 -12.06 1.93 -1.74
CA ILE A 211 -10.82 1.16 -1.84
C ILE A 211 -10.69 0.18 -0.66
N VAL A 212 -11.02 0.60 0.56
CA VAL A 212 -11.01 -0.28 1.74
C VAL A 212 -11.92 -1.49 1.55
N ARG A 213 -13.16 -1.29 1.08
CA ARG A 213 -14.07 -2.39 0.81
C ARG A 213 -13.58 -3.33 -0.28
N PHE A 214 -13.03 -2.74 -1.34
CA PHE A 214 -12.46 -3.50 -2.47
C PHE A 214 -11.27 -4.35 -2.02
N ASP A 215 -10.27 -3.77 -1.34
CA ASP A 215 -9.10 -4.50 -0.85
C ASP A 215 -9.51 -5.64 0.09
N LYS A 216 -10.50 -5.40 0.95
CA LYS A 216 -11.04 -6.45 1.82
C LYS A 216 -11.71 -7.58 1.03
N ALA A 217 -12.50 -7.28 -0.01
CA ALA A 217 -13.13 -8.30 -0.85
C ALA A 217 -12.08 -9.11 -1.62
N PHE A 218 -11.04 -8.46 -2.10
CA PHE A 218 -9.91 -9.11 -2.77
C PHE A 218 -9.19 -10.07 -1.82
N ARG A 219 -8.80 -9.61 -0.63
CA ARG A 219 -8.15 -10.45 0.40
C ARG A 219 -9.04 -11.58 0.87
N MET A 220 -10.33 -11.33 1.08
CA MET A 220 -11.28 -12.37 1.48
C MET A 220 -11.39 -13.47 0.43
N LYS A 221 -11.39 -13.13 -0.87
CA LYS A 221 -11.39 -14.14 -1.93
C LYS A 221 -10.11 -14.96 -1.94
N ASN A 222 -8.98 -14.33 -1.66
CA ASN A 222 -7.70 -15.00 -1.55
C ASN A 222 -7.64 -15.96 -0.34
N ALA A 223 -8.15 -15.54 0.81
CA ALA A 223 -8.22 -16.35 2.03
C ALA A 223 -9.23 -17.52 1.91
N PHE A 224 -10.33 -17.28 1.19
CA PHE A 224 -11.44 -18.24 1.03
C PHE A 224 -11.78 -18.47 -0.45
N PRO A 225 -10.94 -19.20 -1.20
CA PRO A 225 -11.07 -19.37 -2.66
C PRO A 225 -12.43 -19.94 -3.11
N HIS A 226 -13.04 -20.79 -2.28
CA HIS A 226 -14.33 -21.46 -2.60
C HIS A 226 -15.56 -20.60 -2.25
N LYS A 227 -15.38 -19.48 -1.53
CA LYS A 227 -16.50 -18.60 -1.17
C LYS A 227 -17.05 -17.90 -2.41
N ASP A 228 -18.36 -17.90 -2.57
CA ASP A 228 -19.01 -17.23 -3.68
C ASP A 228 -18.90 -15.70 -3.59
N TRP A 229 -18.95 -15.04 -4.73
CA TRP A 229 -18.77 -13.61 -4.83
C TRP A 229 -19.87 -12.77 -4.20
N LEU A 230 -21.12 -13.29 -4.15
CA LEU A 230 -22.23 -12.58 -3.51
C LEU A 230 -22.03 -12.53 -1.99
N SER A 231 -21.67 -13.66 -1.40
CA SER A 231 -21.33 -13.72 0.04
C SER A 231 -20.17 -12.79 0.40
N ILE A 232 -19.11 -12.77 -0.42
CA ILE A 232 -17.99 -11.84 -0.23
C ILE A 232 -18.47 -10.39 -0.32
N ALA A 233 -19.28 -10.05 -1.32
CA ALA A 233 -19.79 -8.70 -1.48
C ALA A 233 -20.55 -8.24 -0.22
N LEU A 234 -21.50 -9.04 0.25
CA LEU A 234 -22.31 -8.69 1.41
C LEU A 234 -21.46 -8.55 2.70
N GLU A 235 -20.52 -9.47 2.95
CA GLU A 235 -19.63 -9.42 4.10
C GLU A 235 -18.65 -8.24 4.08
N CYS A 236 -18.32 -7.75 2.87
CA CYS A 236 -17.47 -6.56 2.70
C CYS A 236 -18.26 -5.25 2.64
N GLY A 237 -19.57 -5.26 2.94
CA GLY A 237 -20.41 -4.08 3.04
C GLY A 237 -20.87 -3.50 1.69
N TYR A 238 -20.87 -4.32 0.64
CA TYR A 238 -21.54 -3.98 -0.62
C TYR A 238 -23.04 -4.29 -0.50
N TYR A 239 -23.86 -3.49 -1.16
CA TYR A 239 -25.30 -3.71 -1.19
C TYR A 239 -25.67 -4.99 -1.96
N ASP A 240 -24.97 -5.24 -3.07
CA ASP A 240 -25.14 -6.40 -3.94
C ASP A 240 -23.85 -6.74 -4.70
N TYR A 241 -23.87 -7.83 -5.45
CA TYR A 241 -22.75 -8.26 -6.30
C TYR A 241 -22.46 -7.24 -7.42
N GLN A 242 -23.44 -6.53 -7.94
CA GLN A 242 -23.23 -5.56 -9.02
C GLN A 242 -22.42 -4.35 -8.56
N HIS A 243 -22.59 -3.93 -7.31
CA HIS A 243 -21.74 -2.90 -6.70
C HIS A 243 -20.28 -3.35 -6.60
N LEU A 244 -20.03 -4.60 -6.19
CA LEU A 244 -18.70 -5.17 -6.19
C LEU A 244 -18.09 -5.19 -7.59
N VAL A 245 -18.85 -5.64 -8.60
CA VAL A 245 -18.43 -5.67 -10.01
C VAL A 245 -18.04 -4.28 -10.53
N ARG A 246 -18.80 -3.23 -10.16
CA ARG A 246 -18.47 -1.85 -10.56
C ARG A 246 -17.13 -1.40 -9.98
N ASP A 247 -16.88 -1.65 -8.70
CA ASP A 247 -15.61 -1.30 -8.07
C ASP A 247 -14.45 -2.09 -8.70
N TYR A 248 -14.61 -3.40 -8.96
CA TYR A 248 -13.59 -4.19 -9.65
C TYR A 248 -13.29 -3.65 -11.06
N LYS A 249 -14.32 -3.33 -11.85
CA LYS A 249 -14.13 -2.78 -13.19
C LYS A 249 -13.45 -1.43 -13.18
N GLU A 250 -13.79 -0.56 -12.23
CA GLU A 250 -13.17 0.75 -12.09
C GLU A 250 -11.70 0.65 -11.65
N PHE A 251 -11.40 -0.22 -10.69
CA PHE A 251 -10.07 -0.32 -10.09
C PHE A 251 -9.09 -1.21 -10.86
N THR A 252 -9.61 -2.18 -11.63
CA THR A 252 -8.78 -3.22 -12.28
C THR A 252 -9.09 -3.40 -13.76
N SER A 253 -10.05 -2.66 -14.32
CA SER A 253 -10.58 -2.85 -15.68
C SER A 253 -11.20 -4.24 -15.94
N MET A 254 -11.36 -5.06 -14.89
CA MET A 254 -11.80 -6.47 -15.00
C MET A 254 -13.00 -6.77 -14.09
N THR A 255 -13.66 -7.89 -14.38
CA THR A 255 -14.63 -8.48 -13.45
C THR A 255 -13.92 -9.17 -12.28
N PRO A 256 -14.59 -9.36 -11.11
CA PRO A 256 -13.99 -10.04 -9.96
C PRO A 256 -13.38 -11.41 -10.31
N ALA A 257 -14.11 -12.23 -11.08
CA ALA A 257 -13.64 -13.56 -11.46
C ALA A 257 -12.42 -13.53 -12.39
N ASN A 258 -12.39 -12.59 -13.35
CA ASN A 258 -11.26 -12.46 -14.27
C ASN A 258 -10.02 -11.94 -13.58
N PHE A 259 -10.17 -10.93 -12.71
CA PHE A 259 -9.06 -10.40 -11.95
C PHE A 259 -8.48 -11.44 -10.99
N TYR A 260 -9.33 -12.19 -10.28
CA TYR A 260 -8.90 -13.28 -9.41
C TYR A 260 -8.11 -14.35 -10.17
N ARG A 261 -8.57 -14.75 -11.37
CA ARG A 261 -7.85 -15.71 -12.22
C ARG A 261 -6.47 -15.19 -12.63
N GLN A 262 -6.37 -13.91 -13.04
CA GLN A 262 -5.09 -13.28 -13.35
C GLN A 262 -4.16 -13.25 -12.14
N ASP A 263 -4.68 -12.91 -10.95
CA ASP A 263 -3.90 -12.88 -9.73
C ASP A 263 -3.34 -14.25 -9.34
N THR A 264 -4.06 -15.35 -9.65
CA THR A 264 -3.54 -16.71 -9.39
C THR A 264 -2.30 -17.06 -10.22
N GLU A 265 -2.01 -16.31 -11.28
CA GLU A 265 -0.82 -16.45 -12.11
C GLU A 265 0.35 -15.53 -11.67
N SER A 266 0.16 -14.74 -10.63
CA SER A 266 1.18 -13.82 -10.10
C SER A 266 2.45 -14.54 -9.66
N PRO A 267 3.63 -13.89 -9.73
CA PRO A 267 4.92 -14.54 -9.46
C PRO A 267 5.01 -15.22 -8.10
N GLU A 268 4.50 -14.60 -7.06
CA GLU A 268 4.51 -15.12 -5.69
C GLU A 268 3.64 -16.35 -5.50
N ARG A 269 2.60 -16.52 -6.33
CA ARG A 269 1.72 -17.71 -6.31
C ARG A 269 2.47 -18.99 -6.64
N LYS A 270 3.53 -18.92 -7.47
CA LYS A 270 4.41 -20.06 -7.79
C LYS A 270 5.12 -20.62 -6.54
N PHE A 271 5.24 -19.80 -5.51
CA PHE A 271 5.84 -20.16 -4.22
C PHE A 271 4.80 -20.43 -3.12
N GLY A 272 3.51 -20.48 -3.47
CA GLY A 272 2.42 -20.66 -2.51
C GLY A 272 2.15 -19.44 -1.63
N ILE A 273 2.73 -18.29 -1.96
CA ILE A 273 2.49 -17.04 -1.22
C ILE A 273 1.16 -16.44 -1.69
N VAL A 274 0.29 -16.18 -0.73
CA VAL A 274 -1.06 -15.65 -0.94
C VAL A 274 -1.24 -14.41 -0.05
N GLU A 275 -1.60 -13.29 -0.65
CA GLU A 275 -1.95 -12.09 0.11
C GLU A 275 -3.37 -12.21 0.66
N THR A 276 -3.52 -12.34 1.97
CA THR A 276 -4.80 -12.51 2.69
C THR A 276 -5.09 -11.34 3.62
#